data_b45e1a8a1c6578a0d193edfce81cd09c
#
_entry.id   b45e1a8a1c6578a0d193edfce81cd09c
#
_cell.length_a   1.000
_cell.length_b   1.000
_cell.length_c   1.000
_cell.angle_alpha   90.00
_cell.angle_beta   90.00
_cell.angle_gamma   90.00
#
_symmetry.space_group_name_H-M   'P 1'
#
loop_
_entity.id
_entity.type
_entity.pdbx_description
1 polymer ?
#
loop_
_entity_poly.entity_id
_entity_poly.type
_entity_poly.pdbx_seq_one_letter_code
_entity_poly.pdbx_strand_id
1 'polypeptide(L)'
;PMLKCKDLVDAGFEVTILLADWHGYINDKLGGSWDNLNAGVEYQRQMFSVFCPGVKFKTASEIVSEDGYWEMVLRISKASSLKRMRRALSIMGRDEKDGDKDMSKFFYPAMQAADIYALEADLALGGMDQRHAHMLARDAADKLKLHKPVALHTPLLGSLSGPGRMDTD
;
A
#
# COMPACT_ATOMS: atom_id res chain seq x y z
N PRO A 1 9.16 7.92 5.36
CA PRO A 1 9.22 7.40 3.98
C PRO A 1 9.85 8.39 2.99
N MET A 2 9.44 9.67 2.93
CA MET A 2 9.91 10.67 1.94
C MET A 2 11.44 10.75 1.82
N LEU A 3 12.15 10.84 2.94
CA LEU A 3 13.63 10.87 2.92
C LEU A 3 14.21 9.61 2.28
N LYS A 4 13.60 8.44 2.54
CA LYS A 4 14.05 7.19 1.94
C LYS A 4 13.75 7.11 0.45
N CYS A 5 12.64 7.67 -0.02
CA CYS A 5 12.37 7.82 -1.46
C CYS A 5 13.45 8.69 -2.11
N LYS A 6 13.82 9.80 -1.46
CA LYS A 6 14.91 10.66 -1.94
C LYS A 6 16.23 9.90 -2.04
N ASP A 7 16.61 9.14 -0.99
CA ASP A 7 17.83 8.32 -1.01
C ASP A 7 17.85 7.35 -2.20
N LEU A 8 16.70 6.74 -2.54
CA LEU A 8 16.58 5.82 -3.68
C LEU A 8 16.71 6.55 -5.02
N VAL A 9 16.07 7.71 -5.16
CA VAL A 9 16.24 8.56 -6.37
C VAL A 9 17.70 8.97 -6.53
N ASP A 10 18.35 9.44 -5.47
CA ASP A 10 19.75 9.86 -5.48
C ASP A 10 20.69 8.66 -5.80
N ALA A 11 20.28 7.45 -5.45
CA ALA A 11 21.00 6.20 -5.81
C ALA A 11 20.71 5.70 -7.23
N GLY A 12 19.92 6.42 -8.02
CA GLY A 12 19.61 6.10 -9.42
C GLY A 12 18.43 5.14 -9.63
N PHE A 13 17.62 4.89 -8.60
CA PHE A 13 16.39 4.10 -8.77
C PHE A 13 15.29 4.95 -9.42
N GLU A 14 14.51 4.34 -10.29
CA GLU A 14 13.22 4.89 -10.70
C GLU A 14 12.22 4.67 -9.56
N VAL A 15 11.68 5.75 -9.02
CA VAL A 15 10.77 5.69 -7.87
C VAL A 15 9.38 6.13 -8.29
N THR A 16 8.40 5.24 -8.14
CA THR A 16 6.98 5.55 -8.30
C THR A 16 6.29 5.56 -6.93
N ILE A 17 5.55 6.61 -6.65
CA ILE A 17 4.74 6.76 -5.44
C ILE A 17 3.30 6.43 -5.80
N LEU A 18 2.76 5.39 -5.16
CA LEU A 18 1.35 5.05 -5.24
C LEU A 18 0.57 5.93 -4.27
N LEU A 19 -0.32 6.74 -4.81
CA LEU A 19 -1.30 7.53 -4.06
C LEU A 19 -2.56 6.68 -3.89
N ALA A 20 -2.72 6.10 -2.71
CA ALA A 20 -3.62 4.98 -2.45
C ALA A 20 -5.05 5.44 -2.07
N ASP A 21 -5.74 6.14 -2.96
CA ASP A 21 -7.10 6.67 -2.80
C ASP A 21 -8.13 5.56 -2.51
N TRP A 22 -8.16 4.48 -3.29
CA TRP A 22 -9.03 3.32 -3.04
C TRP A 22 -8.76 2.64 -1.70
N HIS A 23 -7.50 2.55 -1.30
CA HIS A 23 -7.12 2.00 0.00
C HIS A 23 -7.59 2.92 1.14
N GLY A 24 -7.50 4.24 0.93
CA GLY A 24 -8.06 5.24 1.84
C GLY A 24 -9.58 5.09 1.98
N TYR A 25 -10.29 4.90 0.86
CA TYR A 25 -11.73 4.68 0.84
C TYR A 25 -12.13 3.41 1.61
N ILE A 26 -11.51 2.28 1.30
CA ILE A 26 -11.77 1.00 1.98
C ILE A 26 -11.49 1.07 3.49
N ASN A 27 -10.51 1.87 3.89
CA ASN A 27 -10.13 2.03 5.29
C ASN A 27 -10.85 3.17 6.01
N ASP A 28 -11.88 3.76 5.41
CA ASP A 28 -12.67 4.87 5.96
C ASP A 28 -11.83 6.12 6.31
N LYS A 29 -10.67 6.30 5.65
CA LYS A 29 -9.83 7.48 5.86
C LYS A 29 -10.55 8.75 5.38
N LEU A 30 -10.32 9.85 6.07
CA LEU A 30 -10.96 11.15 5.76
C LEU A 30 -12.50 11.05 5.66
N GLY A 31 -13.10 10.17 6.49
CA GLY A 31 -14.55 9.92 6.53
C GLY A 31 -15.08 9.14 5.31
N GLY A 32 -14.23 8.50 4.51
CA GLY A 32 -14.62 7.79 3.29
C GLY A 32 -15.15 8.69 2.19
N SER A 33 -14.94 10.00 2.28
CA SER A 33 -15.37 10.98 1.28
C SER A 33 -14.37 11.04 0.13
N TRP A 34 -14.85 10.80 -1.11
CA TRP A 34 -14.02 10.92 -2.31
C TRP A 34 -13.45 12.32 -2.52
N ASP A 35 -14.20 13.37 -2.18
CA ASP A 35 -13.71 14.75 -2.29
C ASP A 35 -12.51 14.99 -1.35
N ASN A 36 -12.62 14.51 -0.12
CA ASN A 36 -11.55 14.63 0.86
C ASN A 36 -10.34 13.74 0.48
N LEU A 37 -10.60 12.54 -0.02
CA LEU A 37 -9.53 11.63 -0.49
C LEU A 37 -8.78 12.23 -1.67
N ASN A 38 -9.48 12.79 -2.65
CA ASN A 38 -8.87 13.46 -3.80
C ASN A 38 -8.03 14.69 -3.38
N ALA A 39 -8.55 15.48 -2.43
CA ALA A 39 -7.78 16.60 -1.86
C ALA A 39 -6.51 16.08 -1.13
N GLY A 40 -6.63 14.98 -0.39
CA GLY A 40 -5.50 14.32 0.26
C GLY A 40 -4.46 13.78 -0.72
N VAL A 41 -4.89 13.19 -1.82
CA VAL A 41 -4.03 12.73 -2.93
C VAL A 41 -3.23 13.90 -3.51
N GLU A 42 -3.91 15.00 -3.81
CA GLU A 42 -3.23 16.17 -4.38
C GLU A 42 -2.26 16.81 -3.37
N TYR A 43 -2.64 16.90 -2.11
CA TYR A 43 -1.74 17.37 -1.05
C TYR A 43 -0.48 16.50 -0.94
N GLN A 44 -0.62 15.17 -0.94
CA GLN A 44 0.52 14.26 -0.90
C GLN A 44 1.39 14.39 -2.16
N ARG A 45 0.78 14.51 -3.34
CA ARG A 45 1.50 14.73 -4.60
C ARG A 45 2.39 15.96 -4.53
N GLN A 46 1.84 17.09 -4.09
CA GLN A 46 2.59 18.35 -3.94
C GLN A 46 3.72 18.20 -2.93
N MET A 47 3.44 17.60 -1.79
CA MET A 47 4.43 17.39 -0.72
C MET A 47 5.60 16.53 -1.22
N PHE A 48 5.33 15.40 -1.85
CA PHE A 48 6.40 14.54 -2.40
C PHE A 48 7.16 15.21 -3.53
N SER A 49 6.50 16.00 -4.37
CA SER A 49 7.17 16.75 -5.45
C SER A 49 8.22 17.72 -4.93
N VAL A 50 7.98 18.33 -3.76
CA VAL A 50 8.94 19.24 -3.12
C VAL A 50 10.11 18.48 -2.49
N PHE A 51 9.81 17.43 -1.71
CA PHE A 51 10.84 16.70 -0.96
C PHE A 51 11.62 15.67 -1.78
N CYS A 52 11.04 15.19 -2.86
CA CYS A 52 11.58 14.11 -3.66
C CYS A 52 11.37 14.39 -5.15
N PRO A 53 12.00 15.44 -5.70
CA PRO A 53 11.87 15.75 -7.12
C PRO A 53 12.37 14.56 -7.97
N GLY A 54 11.68 14.30 -9.07
CA GLY A 54 12.02 13.19 -9.97
C GLY A 54 11.26 11.89 -9.71
N VAL A 55 10.40 11.80 -8.69
CA VAL A 55 9.52 10.65 -8.52
C VAL A 55 8.35 10.70 -9.51
N LYS A 56 7.88 9.52 -9.91
CA LYS A 56 6.63 9.35 -10.64
C LYS A 56 5.48 9.15 -9.66
N PHE A 57 4.27 9.45 -10.10
CA PHE A 57 3.05 9.22 -9.32
C PHE A 57 2.08 8.37 -10.12
N LYS A 58 1.41 7.45 -9.43
CA LYS A 58 0.23 6.73 -9.89
C LYS A 58 -0.80 6.78 -8.77
N THR A 59 -2.08 6.89 -9.12
CA THR A 59 -3.17 6.70 -8.15
C THR A 59 -3.63 5.25 -8.15
N ALA A 60 -4.22 4.79 -7.05
CA ALA A 60 -4.84 3.47 -7.07
C ALA A 60 -6.04 3.44 -8.05
N SER A 61 -6.77 4.56 -8.20
CA SER A 61 -7.84 4.69 -9.20
C SER A 61 -7.36 4.46 -10.64
N GLU A 62 -6.14 4.87 -10.99
CA GLU A 62 -5.56 4.58 -12.30
C GLU A 62 -5.31 3.09 -12.46
N ILE A 63 -4.62 2.45 -11.49
CA ILE A 63 -4.21 1.05 -11.63
C ILE A 63 -5.37 0.05 -11.48
N VAL A 64 -6.39 0.33 -10.66
CA VAL A 64 -7.56 -0.58 -10.54
C VAL A 64 -8.40 -0.64 -11.80
N SER A 65 -8.23 0.34 -12.68
CA SER A 65 -8.90 0.44 -13.99
C SER A 65 -8.11 -0.22 -15.12
N GLU A 66 -6.87 -0.65 -14.85
CA GLU A 66 -6.04 -1.33 -15.84
C GLU A 66 -6.51 -2.79 -16.06
N ASP A 67 -6.41 -3.26 -17.29
CA ASP A 67 -6.74 -4.64 -17.63
C ASP A 67 -5.88 -5.63 -16.83
N GLY A 68 -6.52 -6.66 -16.28
CA GLY A 68 -5.83 -7.70 -15.51
C GLY A 68 -5.57 -7.39 -14.02
N TYR A 69 -5.79 -6.15 -13.56
CA TYR A 69 -5.59 -5.80 -12.15
C TYR A 69 -6.44 -6.67 -11.22
N TRP A 70 -7.75 -6.75 -11.45
CA TRP A 70 -8.67 -7.55 -10.64
C TRP A 70 -8.43 -9.05 -10.80
N GLU A 71 -7.98 -9.50 -11.96
CA GLU A 71 -7.51 -10.89 -12.11
C GLU A 71 -6.35 -11.16 -11.16
N MET A 72 -5.36 -10.25 -11.08
CA MET A 72 -4.22 -10.38 -10.17
C MET A 72 -4.68 -10.39 -8.70
N VAL A 73 -5.59 -9.51 -8.28
CA VAL A 73 -6.19 -9.50 -6.94
C VAL A 73 -6.83 -10.85 -6.60
N LEU A 74 -7.62 -11.41 -7.52
CA LEU A 74 -8.28 -12.71 -7.33
C LEU A 74 -7.27 -13.86 -7.29
N ARG A 75 -6.24 -13.85 -8.13
CA ARG A 75 -5.18 -14.88 -8.13
C ARG A 75 -4.40 -14.87 -6.82
N ILE A 76 -4.03 -13.71 -6.30
CA ILE A 76 -3.36 -13.55 -5.00
C ILE A 76 -4.29 -14.03 -3.87
N SER A 77 -5.56 -13.65 -3.91
CA SER A 77 -6.56 -14.07 -2.93
C SER A 77 -6.70 -15.60 -2.92
N LYS A 78 -6.80 -16.23 -4.09
CA LYS A 78 -6.89 -17.69 -4.23
C LYS A 78 -5.61 -18.41 -3.76
N ALA A 79 -4.44 -17.80 -3.94
CA ALA A 79 -3.16 -18.32 -3.46
C ALA A 79 -2.98 -18.20 -1.94
N SER A 80 -3.88 -17.48 -1.25
CA SER A 80 -3.78 -17.13 0.16
C SER A 80 -4.90 -17.81 0.99
N SER A 81 -4.61 -18.15 2.24
CA SER A 81 -5.65 -18.62 3.15
C SER A 81 -6.36 -17.44 3.82
N LEU A 82 -7.63 -17.65 4.22
CA LEU A 82 -8.39 -16.66 4.99
C LEU A 82 -7.64 -16.24 6.27
N LYS A 83 -7.00 -17.18 6.97
CA LYS A 83 -6.16 -16.91 8.14
C LYS A 83 -5.00 -15.96 7.82
N ARG A 84 -4.39 -16.09 6.63
CA ARG A 84 -3.30 -15.21 6.17
C ARG A 84 -3.83 -13.81 5.86
N MET A 85 -5.00 -13.74 5.19
CA MET A 85 -5.66 -12.46 4.90
C MET A 85 -6.07 -11.72 6.18
N ARG A 86 -6.71 -12.40 7.14
CA ARG A 86 -7.08 -11.80 8.44
C ARG A 86 -5.87 -11.17 9.15
N ARG A 87 -4.74 -11.88 9.23
CA ARG A 87 -3.52 -11.31 9.83
C ARG A 87 -2.98 -10.10 9.07
N ALA A 88 -3.24 -10.00 7.78
CA ALA A 88 -2.81 -8.85 7.00
C ALA A 88 -3.70 -7.61 7.21
N LEU A 89 -4.88 -7.73 7.81
CA LEU A 89 -5.74 -6.58 8.12
C LEU A 89 -5.07 -5.56 9.05
N SER A 90 -4.08 -5.99 9.85
CA SER A 90 -3.29 -5.10 10.71
C SER A 90 -2.53 -4.01 9.94
N ILE A 91 -2.31 -4.16 8.62
CA ILE A 91 -1.70 -3.12 7.78
C ILE A 91 -2.55 -1.85 7.68
N MET A 92 -3.87 -1.98 7.86
CA MET A 92 -4.81 -0.87 7.90
C MET A 92 -4.87 -0.16 9.27
N GLY A 93 -4.10 -0.64 10.27
CA GLY A 93 -4.26 -0.19 11.66
C GLY A 93 -5.54 -0.71 12.31
N ARG A 94 -6.15 -1.78 11.78
CA ARG A 94 -7.39 -2.38 12.26
C ARG A 94 -7.14 -3.73 12.90
N ASP A 95 -8.05 -4.15 13.78
CA ASP A 95 -8.07 -5.49 14.36
C ASP A 95 -8.68 -6.51 13.39
N GLU A 96 -8.36 -7.81 13.59
CA GLU A 96 -8.95 -8.89 12.79
C GLU A 96 -10.49 -8.88 12.81
N LYS A 97 -11.09 -8.38 13.89
CA LYS A 97 -12.56 -8.28 14.07
C LYS A 97 -13.20 -7.18 13.23
N ASP A 98 -12.44 -6.19 12.79
CA ASP A 98 -12.96 -5.12 11.96
C ASP A 98 -13.33 -5.60 10.55
N GLY A 99 -12.68 -6.65 10.07
CA GLY A 99 -13.05 -7.33 8.83
C GLY A 99 -14.45 -7.96 8.85
N ASP A 100 -14.98 -8.26 10.03
CA ASP A 100 -16.32 -8.86 10.15
C ASP A 100 -17.45 -7.82 9.89
N LYS A 101 -17.14 -6.54 9.88
CA LYS A 101 -18.10 -5.44 9.66
C LYS A 101 -18.22 -5.03 8.19
N ASP A 102 -17.20 -5.26 7.39
CA ASP A 102 -17.11 -4.76 6.03
C ASP A 102 -16.24 -5.68 5.17
N MET A 103 -16.88 -6.33 4.21
CA MET A 103 -16.23 -7.28 3.29
C MET A 103 -15.11 -6.63 2.46
N SER A 104 -15.21 -5.33 2.16
CA SER A 104 -14.21 -4.62 1.35
C SER A 104 -12.82 -4.65 2.00
N LYS A 105 -12.75 -4.69 3.32
CA LYS A 105 -11.51 -4.77 4.08
C LYS A 105 -10.69 -6.03 3.78
N PHE A 106 -11.34 -7.13 3.38
CA PHE A 106 -10.63 -8.34 2.96
C PHE A 106 -9.98 -8.23 1.57
N PHE A 107 -10.44 -7.31 0.72
CA PHE A 107 -9.76 -7.03 -0.54
C PHE A 107 -8.48 -6.23 -0.35
N TYR A 108 -8.41 -5.36 0.66
CA TYR A 108 -7.31 -4.44 0.89
C TYR A 108 -5.92 -5.10 0.85
N PRO A 109 -5.63 -6.19 1.59
CA PRO A 109 -4.30 -6.81 1.55
C PRO A 109 -3.95 -7.41 0.19
N ALA A 110 -4.94 -7.97 -0.52
CA ALA A 110 -4.72 -8.52 -1.85
C ALA A 110 -4.52 -7.45 -2.89
N MET A 111 -5.24 -6.33 -2.80
CA MET A 111 -5.05 -5.14 -3.63
C MET A 111 -3.65 -4.58 -3.43
N GLN A 112 -3.22 -4.35 -2.20
CA GLN A 112 -1.89 -3.83 -1.91
C GLN A 112 -0.76 -4.76 -2.41
N ALA A 113 -0.98 -6.07 -2.38
CA ALA A 113 -0.04 -7.01 -2.98
C ALA A 113 -0.09 -6.96 -4.52
N ALA A 114 -1.26 -6.76 -5.13
CA ALA A 114 -1.43 -6.63 -6.57
C ALA A 114 -0.84 -5.32 -7.11
N ASP A 115 -0.91 -4.23 -6.33
CA ASP A 115 -0.31 -2.93 -6.69
C ASP A 115 1.18 -3.05 -7.03
N ILE A 116 1.91 -3.89 -6.31
CA ILE A 116 3.34 -4.12 -6.55
C ILE A 116 3.56 -4.67 -7.96
N TYR A 117 2.69 -5.57 -8.41
CA TYR A 117 2.76 -6.17 -9.75
C TYR A 117 2.21 -5.23 -10.83
N ALA A 118 1.14 -4.50 -10.54
CA ALA A 118 0.60 -3.51 -11.46
C ALA A 118 1.57 -2.34 -11.72
N LEU A 119 2.39 -2.02 -10.72
CA LEU A 119 3.47 -1.02 -10.85
C LEU A 119 4.79 -1.62 -11.40
N GLU A 120 4.82 -2.92 -11.71
CA GLU A 120 6.03 -3.64 -12.15
C GLU A 120 7.23 -3.39 -11.23
N ALA A 121 6.97 -3.27 -9.91
CA ALA A 121 7.97 -2.86 -8.94
C ALA A 121 8.91 -4.02 -8.56
N ASP A 122 10.20 -3.86 -8.80
CA ASP A 122 11.24 -4.77 -8.31
C ASP A 122 11.45 -4.64 -6.79
N LEU A 123 11.24 -3.42 -6.26
CA LEU A 123 11.41 -3.08 -4.86
C LEU A 123 10.19 -2.35 -4.32
N ALA A 124 9.54 -2.93 -3.31
CA ALA A 124 8.44 -2.32 -2.58
C ALA A 124 8.95 -1.67 -1.28
N LEU A 125 8.79 -0.35 -1.16
CA LEU A 125 9.15 0.42 0.03
C LEU A 125 7.91 0.72 0.86
N GLY A 126 7.96 0.49 2.16
CA GLY A 126 6.89 0.85 3.09
C GLY A 126 7.37 1.02 4.52
N GLY A 127 6.46 1.39 5.41
CA GLY A 127 6.69 1.30 6.84
C GLY A 127 6.69 -0.17 7.31
N MET A 128 7.19 -0.42 8.51
CA MET A 128 7.20 -1.77 9.10
C MET A 128 5.78 -2.34 9.26
N ASP A 129 4.78 -1.49 9.40
CA ASP A 129 3.35 -1.84 9.44
C ASP A 129 2.87 -2.47 8.13
N GLN A 130 3.44 -2.08 6.98
CA GLN A 130 3.08 -2.61 5.66
C GLN A 130 3.72 -3.98 5.36
N ARG A 131 4.56 -4.47 6.25
CA ARG A 131 5.31 -5.71 6.05
C ARG A 131 4.42 -6.92 5.72
N HIS A 132 3.24 -7.01 6.32
CA HIS A 132 2.34 -8.15 6.08
C HIS A 132 1.84 -8.20 4.62
N ALA A 133 1.54 -7.06 3.99
CA ALA A 133 1.15 -7.00 2.59
C ALA A 133 2.33 -7.34 1.65
N HIS A 134 3.52 -6.79 1.92
CA HIS A 134 4.70 -7.10 1.13
C HIS A 134 5.07 -8.59 1.22
N MET A 135 4.93 -9.21 2.40
CA MET A 135 5.14 -10.66 2.53
C MET A 135 4.02 -11.46 1.85
N LEU A 136 2.79 -10.95 1.79
CA LEU A 136 1.70 -11.58 1.05
C LEU A 136 2.03 -11.63 -0.45
N ALA A 137 2.52 -10.53 -1.03
CA ALA A 137 2.98 -10.48 -2.42
C ALA A 137 4.09 -11.52 -2.67
N ARG A 138 5.10 -11.57 -1.80
CA ARG A 138 6.22 -12.52 -1.92
C ARG A 138 5.79 -13.98 -1.79
N ASP A 139 4.85 -14.28 -0.88
CA ASP A 139 4.29 -15.63 -0.74
C ASP A 139 3.46 -16.04 -1.97
N ALA A 140 2.74 -15.07 -2.56
CA ALA A 140 1.98 -15.27 -3.78
C ALA A 140 2.90 -15.46 -5.00
N ALA A 141 4.02 -14.74 -5.08
CA ALA A 141 4.99 -14.87 -6.15
C ALA A 141 5.46 -16.32 -6.33
N ASP A 142 5.82 -17.00 -5.24
CA ASP A 142 6.28 -18.38 -5.27
C ASP A 142 5.21 -19.34 -5.84
N LYS A 143 3.94 -19.13 -5.46
CA LYS A 143 2.81 -19.98 -5.89
C LYS A 143 2.35 -19.70 -7.31
N LEU A 144 2.40 -18.44 -7.73
CA LEU A 144 1.91 -17.97 -9.03
C LEU A 144 3.02 -17.91 -10.08
N LYS A 145 4.27 -18.23 -9.70
CA LYS A 145 5.47 -18.13 -10.55
C LYS A 145 5.68 -16.72 -11.12
N LEU A 146 5.46 -15.72 -10.27
CA LEU A 146 5.70 -14.32 -10.59
C LEU A 146 7.09 -13.89 -10.13
N HIS A 147 7.54 -12.72 -10.63
CA HIS A 147 8.72 -12.05 -10.07
C HIS A 147 8.51 -11.80 -8.56
N LYS A 148 9.56 -12.08 -7.77
CA LYS A 148 9.51 -11.94 -6.31
C LYS A 148 10.09 -10.59 -5.91
N PRO A 149 9.26 -9.60 -5.54
CA PRO A 149 9.75 -8.26 -5.24
C PRO A 149 10.63 -8.24 -3.99
N VAL A 150 11.63 -7.36 -3.98
CA VAL A 150 12.37 -7.00 -2.77
C VAL A 150 11.46 -6.15 -1.89
N ALA A 151 11.48 -6.37 -0.57
CA ALA A 151 10.70 -5.59 0.38
C ALA A 151 11.62 -4.82 1.33
N LEU A 152 11.58 -3.50 1.27
CA LEU A 152 12.34 -2.61 2.15
C LEU A 152 11.39 -1.92 3.12
N HIS A 153 11.69 -1.99 4.42
CA HIS A 153 10.83 -1.41 5.44
C HIS A 153 11.59 -0.39 6.27
N THR A 154 10.94 0.75 6.51
CA THR A 154 11.43 1.77 7.44
C THR A 154 10.78 1.59 8.81
N PRO A 155 11.49 1.89 9.91
CA PRO A 155 10.88 1.96 11.22
C PRO A 155 9.74 2.98 11.24
N LEU A 156 8.74 2.73 12.09
CA LEU A 156 7.67 3.70 12.34
C LEU A 156 8.18 4.78 13.29
N LEU A 157 7.80 6.02 13.03
CA LEU A 157 8.00 7.11 13.97
C LEU A 157 6.97 7.00 15.10
N GLY A 158 7.41 7.27 16.33
CA GLY A 158 6.50 7.40 17.46
C GLY A 158 5.64 8.66 17.37
N SER A 159 4.51 8.66 18.07
CA SER A 159 3.68 9.85 18.20
C SER A 159 4.43 10.98 18.93
N LEU A 160 4.23 12.21 18.52
CA LEU A 160 4.76 13.40 19.20
C LEU A 160 3.98 13.71 20.48
N SER A 161 2.77 13.17 20.63
CA SER A 161 1.85 13.45 21.74
C SER A 161 1.84 12.37 22.83
N GLY A 162 2.68 11.32 22.75
CA GLY A 162 2.75 10.26 23.76
C GLY A 162 3.13 8.89 23.21
N PRO A 163 3.07 7.83 24.05
CA PRO A 163 3.35 6.49 23.61
C PRO A 163 2.28 6.02 22.61
N GLY A 164 2.70 5.72 21.41
CA GLY A 164 1.83 5.26 20.33
C GLY A 164 2.46 5.50 18.97
N ARG A 165 1.77 5.02 17.94
CA ARG A 165 2.12 5.27 16.55
C ARG A 165 1.62 6.67 16.17
N MET A 166 2.40 7.41 15.40
CA MET A 166 1.95 8.67 14.83
C MET A 166 0.75 8.39 13.92
N ASP A 167 -0.38 8.93 14.31
CA ASP A 167 -1.60 8.87 13.49
C ASP A 167 -1.49 9.87 12.34
N THR A 168 -1.95 9.46 11.20
CA THR A 168 -1.95 10.26 9.96
C THR A 168 -3.36 10.56 9.49
N ASP A 169 -4.33 10.46 10.41
CA ASP A 169 -5.72 10.80 10.11
C ASP A 169 -5.92 12.30 10.01
#